data_aebb0d3cd253d47a15d88a11d5b0429e
#
_entry.id   aebb0d3cd253d47a15d88a11d5b0429e
#
_cell.length_a   1.000
_cell.length_b   1.000
_cell.length_c   1.000
_cell.angle_alpha   90.00
_cell.angle_beta   90.00
_cell.angle_gamma   90.00
#
_symmetry.space_group_name_H-M   'P 1'
#
loop_
_entity.id
_entity.type
_entity.pdbx_description
1 polymer ?
#
loop_
_entity_poly.entity_id
_entity_poly.type
_entity_poly.pdbx_seq_one_letter_code
_entity_poly.pdbx_strand_id
1 'polypeptide(L)'
;MSVFDLKSKNLIFKEARTHNDWLDKDISNDILMEIYDLMKWGPTSANCSPARIIFVKSKVSKDSLLPFVIESNLEKTKSAPVTAIIGYDINF
;
A
#
# COMPACT_ATOMS: atom_id res chain seq x y z
N MET A 1 -20.41 14.41 -20.21
CA MET A 1 -19.78 13.09 -20.37
C MET A 1 -18.98 12.77 -19.11
N SER A 2 -19.14 11.57 -18.58
CA SER A 2 -18.37 11.13 -17.42
C SER A 2 -17.00 10.60 -17.86
N VAL A 3 -15.93 11.05 -17.21
CA VAL A 3 -14.56 10.57 -17.44
C VAL A 3 -14.39 9.18 -16.83
N PHE A 4 -15.08 8.91 -15.73
CA PHE A 4 -15.04 7.62 -15.04
C PHE A 4 -16.37 6.90 -15.22
N ASP A 5 -16.31 5.61 -15.52
CA ASP A 5 -17.51 4.78 -15.59
C ASP A 5 -18.04 4.44 -14.18
N LEU A 6 -19.24 3.89 -14.14
CA LEU A 6 -19.87 3.52 -12.86
C LEU A 6 -19.09 2.43 -12.12
N LYS A 7 -18.54 1.47 -12.85
CA LYS A 7 -17.75 0.37 -12.27
C LYS A 7 -16.52 0.92 -11.52
N SER A 8 -15.80 1.86 -12.12
CA SER A 8 -14.64 2.48 -11.50
C SER A 8 -15.02 3.30 -10.28
N LYS A 9 -16.11 4.06 -10.35
CA LYS A 9 -16.60 4.83 -9.19
C LYS A 9 -16.99 3.93 -8.03
N ASN A 10 -17.65 2.82 -8.30
CA ASN A 10 -18.04 1.87 -7.27
C ASN A 10 -16.82 1.20 -6.65
N LEU A 11 -15.85 0.79 -7.47
CA LEU A 11 -14.66 0.11 -6.99
C LEU A 11 -13.82 1.01 -6.07
N ILE A 12 -13.63 2.25 -6.44
CA ILE A 12 -12.74 3.18 -5.73
C ILE A 12 -13.42 3.82 -4.52
N PHE A 13 -14.71 4.13 -4.63
CA PHE A 13 -15.40 4.92 -3.62
C PHE A 13 -16.60 4.23 -2.98
N LYS A 14 -17.64 3.93 -3.77
CA LYS A 14 -18.94 3.55 -3.21
C LYS A 14 -18.93 2.18 -2.55
N GLU A 15 -18.23 1.23 -3.11
CA GLU A 15 -18.17 -0.16 -2.62
C GLU A 15 -16.81 -0.49 -1.99
N ALA A 16 -15.93 0.49 -1.93
CA ALA A 16 -14.63 0.29 -1.27
C ALA A 16 -14.82 0.04 0.21
N ARG A 17 -14.12 -0.95 0.73
CA ARG A 17 -14.12 -1.30 2.17
C ARG A 17 -12.72 -1.71 2.58
N THR A 18 -12.40 -1.45 3.84
CA THR A 18 -11.20 -2.01 4.46
C THR A 18 -11.54 -3.40 4.97
N HIS A 19 -10.87 -4.39 4.44
CA HIS A 19 -11.05 -5.78 4.83
C HIS A 19 -9.98 -6.20 5.85
N ASN A 20 -10.31 -7.20 6.67
CA ASN A 20 -9.39 -7.72 7.68
C ASN A 20 -8.71 -9.02 7.27
N ASP A 21 -9.17 -9.62 6.20
CA ASP A 21 -8.65 -10.88 5.68
C ASP A 21 -8.09 -10.68 4.28
N TRP A 22 -7.14 -11.53 3.91
CA TRP A 22 -6.43 -11.45 2.64
C TRP A 22 -6.50 -12.76 1.90
N LEU A 23 -6.53 -12.69 0.58
CA LEU A 23 -6.33 -13.88 -0.23
C LEU A 23 -4.89 -14.38 -0.07
N ASP A 24 -4.71 -15.70 -0.06
CA ASP A 24 -3.38 -16.30 -0.10
C ASP A 24 -2.84 -16.22 -1.53
N LYS A 25 -2.47 -15.01 -1.92
CA LYS A 25 -2.02 -14.71 -3.27
C LYS A 25 -0.87 -13.71 -3.21
N ASP A 26 0.27 -14.12 -3.75
CA ASP A 26 1.44 -13.24 -3.80
C ASP A 26 1.22 -12.06 -4.76
N ILE A 27 1.91 -10.98 -4.48
CA ILE A 27 1.97 -9.80 -5.35
C ILE A 27 3.40 -9.67 -5.85
N SER A 28 3.57 -9.72 -7.17
CA SER A 28 4.90 -9.64 -7.78
C SER A 28 5.57 -8.30 -7.56
N ASN A 29 6.88 -8.28 -7.59
CA ASN A 29 7.64 -7.04 -7.52
C ASN A 29 7.30 -6.10 -8.70
N ASP A 30 7.01 -6.65 -9.87
CA ASP A 30 6.62 -5.86 -11.04
C ASP A 30 5.32 -5.08 -10.78
N ILE A 31 4.34 -5.70 -10.13
CA ILE A 31 3.09 -5.03 -9.75
C ILE A 31 3.37 -3.92 -8.72
N LEU A 32 4.22 -4.19 -7.74
CA LEU A 32 4.56 -3.19 -6.72
C LEU A 32 5.26 -1.99 -7.33
N MET A 33 6.16 -2.21 -8.28
CA MET A 33 6.83 -1.12 -8.99
C MET A 33 5.86 -0.35 -9.87
N GLU A 34 4.91 -1.01 -10.50
CA GLU A 34 3.87 -0.36 -11.29
C GLU A 34 3.00 0.55 -10.42
N ILE A 35 2.61 0.08 -9.24
CA ILE A 35 1.85 0.90 -8.28
C ILE A 35 2.65 2.14 -7.90
N TYR A 36 3.92 1.99 -7.57
CA TYR A 36 4.78 3.12 -7.22
C TYR A 36 4.91 4.10 -8.39
N ASP A 37 5.09 3.59 -9.61
CA ASP A 37 5.23 4.43 -10.80
C ASP A 37 3.98 5.25 -11.09
N LEU A 38 2.80 4.73 -10.73
CA LEU A 38 1.55 5.48 -10.83
C LEU A 38 1.42 6.52 -9.71
N MET A 39 1.76 6.14 -8.48
CA MET A 39 1.63 7.00 -7.31
C MET A 39 2.53 8.25 -7.39
N LYS A 40 3.73 8.10 -7.92
CA LYS A 40 4.70 9.21 -7.97
C LYS A 40 4.23 10.40 -8.80
N TRP A 41 3.24 10.21 -9.67
CA TRP A 41 2.66 11.29 -10.47
C TRP A 41 1.63 12.12 -9.70
N GLY A 42 1.27 11.70 -8.49
CA GLY A 42 0.40 12.49 -7.62
C GLY A 42 1.05 13.81 -7.23
N PRO A 43 0.26 14.87 -7.05
CA PRO A 43 0.82 16.19 -6.69
C PRO A 43 1.42 16.17 -5.28
N THR A 44 2.56 16.84 -5.13
CA THR A 44 3.21 17.03 -3.85
C THR A 44 3.54 18.51 -3.67
N SER A 45 3.71 18.93 -2.42
CA SER A 45 4.05 20.33 -2.11
C SER A 45 5.37 20.71 -2.80
N ALA A 46 5.34 21.78 -3.59
CA ALA A 46 6.50 22.24 -4.36
C ALA A 46 7.15 21.14 -5.22
N ASN A 47 6.39 20.12 -5.58
CA ASN A 47 6.88 18.98 -6.36
C ASN A 47 8.09 18.28 -5.73
N CYS A 48 8.15 18.22 -4.41
CA CYS A 48 9.30 17.68 -3.68
C CYS A 48 9.31 16.15 -3.58
N SER A 49 8.20 15.49 -3.88
CA SER A 49 8.06 14.02 -3.85
C SER A 49 8.67 13.39 -2.59
N PRO A 50 8.19 13.76 -1.38
CA PRO A 50 8.84 13.34 -0.14
C PRO A 50 8.58 11.89 0.25
N ALA A 51 7.60 11.23 -0.37
CA ALA A 51 7.22 9.87 0.02
C ALA A 51 8.34 8.87 -0.21
N ARG A 52 8.54 8.00 0.78
CA ARG A 52 9.47 6.86 0.70
C ARG A 52 8.69 5.63 1.11
N ILE A 53 8.75 4.58 0.30
CA ILE A 53 7.95 3.37 0.51
C ILE A 53 8.86 2.16 0.56
N ILE A 54 8.66 1.34 1.59
CA ILE A 54 9.35 0.06 1.74
C ILE A 54 8.29 -1.03 1.68
N PHE A 55 8.42 -1.96 0.74
CA PHE A 55 7.52 -3.10 0.63
C PHE A 55 8.11 -4.29 1.41
N VAL A 56 7.34 -4.79 2.36
CA VAL A 56 7.73 -5.93 3.20
C VAL A 56 6.97 -7.15 2.72
N LYS A 57 7.69 -8.13 2.17
CA LYS A 57 7.11 -9.35 1.57
C LYS A 57 7.63 -10.63 2.22
N SER A 58 8.94 -10.73 2.41
CA SER A 58 9.55 -11.98 2.90
C SER A 58 9.17 -12.24 4.35
N LYS A 59 9.22 -13.54 4.73
CA LYS A 59 8.96 -13.93 6.12
C LYS A 59 9.96 -13.25 7.07
N VAL A 60 11.23 -13.17 6.68
CA VAL A 60 12.27 -12.54 7.49
C VAL A 60 11.98 -11.06 7.73
N SER A 61 11.66 -10.32 6.67
CA SER A 61 11.32 -8.91 6.78
C SER A 61 10.06 -8.69 7.60
N LYS A 62 9.06 -9.53 7.40
CA LYS A 62 7.80 -9.47 8.15
C LYS A 62 8.03 -9.72 9.63
N ASP A 63 8.81 -10.73 9.97
CA ASP A 63 9.15 -11.06 11.37
C ASP A 63 9.88 -9.89 12.05
N SER A 64 10.69 -9.14 11.30
CA SER A 64 11.35 -7.95 11.81
C SER A 64 10.39 -6.78 12.05
N LEU A 65 9.31 -6.70 11.29
CA LEU A 65 8.31 -5.65 11.41
C LEU A 65 7.32 -5.90 12.55
N LEU A 66 6.89 -7.14 12.74
CA LEU A 66 5.78 -7.47 13.66
C LEU A 66 5.92 -6.94 15.07
N PRO A 67 7.13 -6.90 15.69
CA PRO A 67 7.28 -6.36 17.04
C PRO A 67 6.87 -4.89 17.18
N PHE A 68 6.81 -4.15 16.07
CA PHE A 68 6.46 -2.73 16.05
C PHE A 68 4.99 -2.48 15.68
N VAL A 69 4.23 -3.55 15.42
CA VAL A 69 2.83 -3.45 15.03
C VAL A 69 1.96 -3.61 16.27
N ILE A 70 0.94 -2.76 16.41
CA ILE A 70 0.01 -2.86 17.53
C ILE A 70 -0.77 -4.18 17.48
N GLU A 71 -1.12 -4.71 18.64
CA GLU A 71 -1.70 -6.04 18.79
C GLU A 71 -2.94 -6.24 17.91
N SER A 72 -3.80 -5.25 17.82
CA SER A 72 -5.03 -5.34 17.03
C SER A 72 -4.79 -5.52 15.52
N ASN A 73 -3.58 -5.22 15.04
CA ASN A 73 -3.21 -5.35 13.63
C ASN A 73 -2.23 -6.49 13.34
N LEU A 74 -1.80 -7.24 14.36
CA LEU A 74 -0.78 -8.28 14.20
C LEU A 74 -1.19 -9.35 13.19
N GLU A 75 -2.37 -9.94 13.36
CA GLU A 75 -2.82 -11.02 12.47
C GLU A 75 -3.03 -10.54 11.03
N LYS A 76 -3.58 -9.35 10.86
CA LYS A 76 -3.76 -8.75 9.53
C LYS A 76 -2.43 -8.55 8.84
N THR A 77 -1.45 -8.01 9.56
CA THR A 77 -0.12 -7.74 9.02
C THR A 77 0.62 -9.03 8.73
N LYS A 78 0.52 -10.00 9.62
CA LYS A 78 1.17 -11.30 9.47
C LYS A 78 0.67 -12.06 8.25
N SER A 79 -0.63 -12.02 7.99
CA SER A 79 -1.27 -12.77 6.91
C SER A 79 -1.29 -12.03 5.57
N ALA A 80 -1.09 -10.72 5.56
CA ALA A 80 -1.06 -9.95 4.32
C ALA A 80 0.12 -10.38 3.43
N PRO A 81 -0.08 -10.52 2.12
CA PRO A 81 1.00 -10.89 1.22
C PRO A 81 2.10 -9.83 1.13
N VAL A 82 1.74 -8.55 1.29
CA VAL A 82 2.69 -7.43 1.29
C VAL A 82 2.22 -6.38 2.26
N THR A 83 3.16 -5.76 2.96
CA THR A 83 2.93 -4.58 3.78
C THR A 83 3.79 -3.44 3.25
N ALA A 84 3.18 -2.29 3.04
CA ALA A 84 3.91 -1.07 2.65
C ALA A 84 4.16 -0.21 3.89
N ILE A 85 5.43 0.09 4.16
CA ILE A 85 5.80 1.07 5.17
C ILE A 85 5.98 2.40 4.44
N ILE A 86 5.16 3.38 4.78
CA ILE A 86 5.17 4.68 4.14
C ILE A 86 5.79 5.69 5.08
N GLY A 87 6.90 6.27 4.64
CA GLY A 87 7.57 7.35 5.34
C GLY A 87 7.66 8.59 4.47
N TYR A 88 8.19 9.65 5.01
CA TYR A 88 8.49 10.83 4.22
C TYR A 88 9.85 11.37 4.61
N ASP A 89 10.51 11.96 3.62
CA ASP A 89 11.81 12.57 3.79
C ASP A 89 11.63 13.97 4.40
N ILE A 90 12.15 14.17 5.60
CA ILE A 90 12.05 15.46 6.30
C ILE A 90 13.01 16.51 5.75
N ASN A 91 13.91 16.11 4.88
CA ASN A 91 14.88 17.00 4.25
C ASN A 91 14.50 17.33 2.79
N PHE A 92 13.24 17.20 2.46
CA PHE A 92 12.75 17.53 1.11
C PHE A 92 12.87 19.02 0.78
#